data_85af632e3df1eb10b9b3d271d402bff2
#
_entry.id   85af632e3df1eb10b9b3d271d402bff2
#
_cell.length_a   1.000
_cell.length_b   1.000
_cell.length_c   1.000
_cell.angle_alpha   90.00
_cell.angle_beta   90.00
_cell.angle_gamma   90.00
#
_symmetry.space_group_name_H-M   'P 1'
#
loop_
_entity.id
_entity.type
_entity.pdbx_description
1 polymer ?
#
loop_
_entity_poly.entity_id
_entity_poly.type
_entity_poly.pdbx_seq_one_letter_code
_entity_poly.pdbx_strand_id
1 'polypeptide(L)'
;MYEIAFFSSPIGLGHATRDSAIIDNLENFSYKFFTGNAATKFFKQCGYDVEDVYQPPKFDVEKGLLKNQLKWLWKYYKYYKNCKEISKEIILKNKPKIIISDEDFASIAVAQELGIPNILVTDILETRFTKGFGSIIEKKMNNTMKEMIKKCDKIIIPENGNNEKNIIRTGPIVRHITKTREELRKKLGFTKKTITLSVGGTDAGKFLIKQTIEALKNNDEAELVIVSGPNLQENTEKNIKSLGFVTNLHEIIYASDAVISLAGKSTIDESITYGTP
;
A
#
# COMPACT_ATOMS: atom_id res chain seq x y z
N MET A 1 -21.70 13.75 7.63
CA MET A 1 -21.55 12.58 8.54
C MET A 1 -21.36 11.38 7.63
N TYR A 2 -20.36 10.54 7.80
CA TYR A 2 -20.09 9.35 6.99
C TYR A 2 -20.37 8.08 7.84
N GLU A 3 -20.75 7.00 7.17
CA GLU A 3 -21.07 5.74 7.81
C GLU A 3 -19.82 4.89 8.08
N ILE A 4 -18.85 4.97 7.15
CA ILE A 4 -17.60 4.22 7.19
C ILE A 4 -16.42 5.18 7.45
N ALA A 5 -15.68 4.96 8.55
CA ALA A 5 -14.36 5.54 8.70
C ALA A 5 -13.33 4.51 8.23
N PHE A 6 -12.61 4.82 7.16
CA PHE A 6 -11.63 3.94 6.55
C PHE A 6 -10.21 4.43 6.92
N PHE A 7 -9.54 3.68 7.77
CA PHE A 7 -8.17 3.97 8.18
C PHE A 7 -7.19 3.14 7.35
N SER A 8 -6.39 3.81 6.54
CA SER A 8 -5.41 3.19 5.65
C SER A 8 -4.00 3.43 6.16
N SER A 9 -3.18 2.39 6.18
CA SER A 9 -1.76 2.53 6.55
C SER A 9 -1.06 3.52 5.62
N PRO A 10 -0.35 4.53 6.15
CA PRO A 10 0.38 5.51 5.34
C PRO A 10 1.76 5.01 4.87
N ILE A 11 2.10 3.76 5.17
CA ILE A 11 3.41 3.16 4.86
C ILE A 11 3.38 2.55 3.47
N GLY A 12 3.94 3.27 2.50
CA GLY A 12 3.89 2.88 1.09
C GLY A 12 2.58 3.29 0.41
N LEU A 13 2.40 2.85 -0.83
CA LEU A 13 1.19 3.14 -1.62
C LEU A 13 0.31 1.90 -1.83
N GLY A 14 0.81 0.73 -1.47
CA GLY A 14 0.11 -0.53 -1.67
C GLY A 14 -1.25 -0.58 -0.98
N HIS A 15 -1.32 -0.09 0.26
CA HIS A 15 -2.56 0.01 1.02
C HIS A 15 -3.56 0.93 0.31
N ALA A 16 -3.14 2.14 -0.06
CA ALA A 16 -4.02 3.11 -0.73
C ALA A 16 -4.56 2.59 -2.08
N THR A 17 -3.75 1.86 -2.85
CA THR A 17 -4.21 1.26 -4.12
C THR A 17 -5.19 0.11 -3.90
N ARG A 18 -4.98 -0.72 -2.88
CA ARG A 18 -5.90 -1.78 -2.48
C ARG A 18 -7.21 -1.21 -1.94
N ASP A 19 -7.13 -0.20 -1.11
CA ASP A 19 -8.30 0.44 -0.50
C ASP A 19 -9.16 1.16 -1.54
N SER A 20 -8.55 1.77 -2.56
CA SER A 20 -9.30 2.32 -3.69
C SER A 20 -10.08 1.24 -4.42
N ALA A 21 -9.49 0.06 -4.63
CA ALA A 21 -10.19 -1.06 -5.25
C ALA A 21 -11.35 -1.58 -4.39
N ILE A 22 -11.22 -1.54 -3.06
CA ILE A 22 -12.31 -1.91 -2.15
C ILE A 22 -13.45 -0.89 -2.26
N ILE A 23 -13.15 0.40 -2.14
CA ILE A 23 -14.14 1.47 -2.12
C ILE A 23 -14.89 1.60 -3.45
N ASP A 24 -14.22 1.41 -4.57
CA ASP A 24 -14.84 1.46 -5.90
C ASP A 24 -15.93 0.38 -6.10
N ASN A 25 -15.94 -0.64 -5.24
CA ASN A 25 -16.95 -1.70 -5.24
C ASN A 25 -17.98 -1.56 -4.09
N LEU A 26 -17.89 -0.51 -3.26
CA LEU A 26 -18.84 -0.24 -2.19
C LEU A 26 -19.87 0.81 -2.63
N GLU A 27 -20.97 0.35 -3.19
CA GLU A 27 -22.08 1.24 -3.58
C GLU A 27 -22.93 1.64 -2.37
N ASN A 28 -23.51 2.85 -2.42
CA ASN A 28 -24.49 3.37 -1.47
C ASN A 28 -24.03 3.57 -0.02
N PHE A 29 -22.73 3.63 0.25
CA PHE A 29 -22.20 3.96 1.56
C PHE A 29 -21.43 5.29 1.53
N SER A 30 -21.68 6.12 2.53
CA SER A 30 -20.85 7.30 2.75
C SER A 30 -19.60 6.93 3.54
N TYR A 31 -18.42 7.35 3.06
CA TYR A 31 -17.15 7.02 3.68
C TYR A 31 -16.19 8.21 3.73
N LYS A 32 -15.17 8.11 4.56
CA LYS A 32 -14.02 9.01 4.56
C LYS A 32 -12.75 8.25 4.90
N PHE A 33 -11.69 8.52 4.14
CA PHE A 33 -10.36 7.98 4.40
C PHE A 33 -9.58 8.81 5.42
N PHE A 34 -8.84 8.11 6.26
CA PHE A 34 -7.88 8.67 7.21
C PHE A 34 -6.54 7.95 7.00
N THR A 35 -5.51 8.71 6.63
CA THR A 35 -4.17 8.17 6.33
C THR A 35 -3.13 9.27 6.46
N GLY A 36 -1.99 9.19 5.75
CA GLY A 36 -0.95 10.20 5.75
C GLY A 36 -0.01 10.16 4.55
N ASN A 37 0.77 11.21 4.39
CA ASN A 37 1.88 11.30 3.42
C ASN A 37 1.46 11.00 1.95
N ALA A 38 2.18 10.09 1.29
CA ALA A 38 1.96 9.75 -0.12
C ALA A 38 0.59 9.13 -0.37
N ALA A 39 0.03 8.38 0.60
CA ALA A 39 -1.31 7.82 0.50
C ALA A 39 -2.39 8.90 0.45
N THR A 40 -2.26 9.95 1.26
CA THR A 40 -3.16 11.12 1.19
C THR A 40 -3.11 11.79 -0.18
N LYS A 41 -1.90 11.98 -0.74
CA LYS A 41 -1.74 12.54 -2.08
C LYS A 41 -2.41 11.67 -3.15
N PHE A 42 -2.24 10.35 -3.06
CA PHE A 42 -2.87 9.39 -3.96
C PHE A 42 -4.39 9.51 -3.92
N PHE A 43 -5.01 9.40 -2.75
CA PHE A 43 -6.46 9.48 -2.60
C PHE A 43 -7.03 10.80 -3.09
N LYS A 44 -6.38 11.95 -2.77
CA LYS A 44 -6.81 13.27 -3.28
C LYS A 44 -6.77 13.34 -4.80
N GLN A 45 -5.72 12.82 -5.43
CA GLN A 45 -5.60 12.82 -6.89
C GLN A 45 -6.60 11.89 -7.58
N CYS A 46 -7.06 10.84 -6.89
CA CYS A 46 -8.13 9.95 -7.35
C CYS A 46 -9.53 10.50 -7.07
N GLY A 47 -9.67 11.64 -6.35
CA GLY A 47 -10.96 12.26 -6.05
C GLY A 47 -11.67 11.73 -4.82
N TYR A 48 -11.00 10.92 -3.98
CA TYR A 48 -11.60 10.41 -2.74
C TYR A 48 -11.56 11.44 -1.61
N ASP A 49 -12.57 11.39 -0.73
CA ASP A 49 -12.58 12.18 0.52
C ASP A 49 -11.57 11.60 1.52
N VAL A 50 -10.51 12.33 1.79
CA VAL A 50 -9.40 11.90 2.63
C VAL A 50 -8.87 13.00 3.52
N GLU A 51 -8.53 12.64 4.74
CA GLU A 51 -7.87 13.50 5.73
C GLU A 51 -6.45 13.01 6.03
N ASP A 52 -5.48 13.95 6.01
CA ASP A 52 -4.07 13.68 6.33
C ASP A 52 -3.87 13.78 7.83
N VAL A 53 -3.81 12.65 8.51
CA VAL A 53 -3.80 12.58 9.98
C VAL A 53 -2.57 11.87 10.54
N TYR A 54 -1.84 11.10 9.71
CA TYR A 54 -0.75 10.26 10.16
C TYR A 54 0.60 10.64 9.57
N GLN A 55 1.61 10.68 10.42
CA GLN A 55 3.00 10.95 10.03
C GLN A 55 3.92 9.82 10.52
N PRO A 56 4.05 8.72 9.76
CA PRO A 56 4.87 7.60 10.17
C PRO A 56 6.36 7.95 10.20
N PRO A 57 7.12 7.32 11.10
CA PRO A 57 8.57 7.50 11.14
C PRO A 57 9.21 7.00 9.84
N LYS A 58 10.17 7.76 9.32
CA LYS A 58 10.94 7.36 8.14
C LYS A 58 11.73 6.09 8.42
N PHE A 59 11.80 5.22 7.41
CA PHE A 59 12.69 4.07 7.41
C PHE A 59 14.13 4.53 7.10
N ASP A 60 15.07 4.19 7.98
CA ASP A 60 16.49 4.35 7.72
C ASP A 60 17.02 3.01 7.19
N VAL A 61 17.10 2.90 5.85
CA VAL A 61 17.44 1.66 5.16
C VAL A 61 18.78 1.82 4.45
N GLU A 62 19.69 0.87 4.65
CA GLU A 62 20.92 0.76 3.89
C GLU A 62 21.05 -0.64 3.30
N LYS A 63 21.32 -0.74 2.01
CA LYS A 63 21.44 -2.01 1.26
C LYS A 63 20.25 -2.95 1.48
N GLY A 64 19.03 -2.40 1.57
CA GLY A 64 17.81 -3.16 1.80
C GLY A 64 17.56 -3.61 3.25
N LEU A 65 18.41 -3.25 4.20
CA LEU A 65 18.26 -3.61 5.61
C LEU A 65 17.93 -2.38 6.47
N LEU A 66 16.97 -2.55 7.39
CA LEU A 66 16.62 -1.51 8.36
C LEU A 66 17.76 -1.29 9.36
N LYS A 67 18.28 -0.06 9.37
CA LYS A 67 19.28 0.36 10.37
C LYS A 67 18.62 0.61 11.74
N ASN A 68 19.38 0.41 12.80
CA ASN A 68 18.97 0.76 14.16
C ASN A 68 17.56 0.26 14.52
N GLN A 69 17.28 -1.02 14.28
CA GLN A 69 15.96 -1.66 14.45
C GLN A 69 15.28 -1.32 15.79
N LEU A 70 16.02 -1.36 16.92
CA LEU A 70 15.47 -1.03 18.24
C LEU A 70 15.02 0.44 18.35
N LYS A 71 15.82 1.37 17.82
CA LYS A 71 15.46 2.79 17.80
C LYS A 71 14.24 3.04 16.91
N TRP A 72 14.15 2.33 15.78
CA TRP A 72 13.00 2.40 14.90
C TRP A 72 11.74 1.85 15.57
N LEU A 73 11.82 0.67 16.23
CA LEU A 73 10.72 0.08 17.01
C LEU A 73 10.19 1.03 18.08
N TRP A 74 11.08 1.73 18.79
CA TRP A 74 10.68 2.73 19.77
C TRP A 74 9.94 3.92 19.16
N LYS A 75 10.42 4.42 18.01
CA LYS A 75 9.73 5.49 17.26
C LYS A 75 8.38 5.01 16.76
N TYR A 76 8.30 3.79 16.25
CA TYR A 76 7.06 3.19 15.78
C TYR A 76 6.06 2.99 16.92
N TYR A 77 6.49 2.56 18.08
CA TYR A 77 5.62 2.45 19.25
C TYR A 77 5.03 3.81 19.69
N LYS A 78 5.84 4.88 19.68
CA LYS A 78 5.34 6.24 19.96
C LYS A 78 4.34 6.68 18.90
N TYR A 79 4.65 6.42 17.65
CA TYR A 79 3.76 6.68 16.52
C TYR A 79 2.43 5.94 16.68
N TYR A 80 2.45 4.64 16.97
CA TYR A 80 1.25 3.85 17.22
C TYR A 80 0.38 4.44 18.34
N LYS A 81 0.97 4.88 19.46
CA LYS A 81 0.23 5.54 20.54
C LYS A 81 -0.45 6.83 20.05
N ASN A 82 0.27 7.66 19.33
CA ASN A 82 -0.28 8.88 18.76
C ASN A 82 -1.41 8.60 17.76
N CYS A 83 -1.27 7.58 16.92
CA CYS A 83 -2.34 7.15 16.03
C CYS A 83 -3.59 6.71 16.79
N LYS A 84 -3.46 6.03 17.94
CA LYS A 84 -4.60 5.68 18.80
C LYS A 84 -5.35 6.91 19.30
N GLU A 85 -4.63 7.91 19.77
CA GLU A 85 -5.23 9.16 20.25
C GLU A 85 -5.97 9.88 19.12
N ILE A 86 -5.34 10.05 17.97
CA ILE A 86 -5.93 10.65 16.78
C ILE A 86 -7.17 9.88 16.31
N SER A 87 -7.06 8.56 16.18
CA SER A 87 -8.20 7.71 15.77
C SER A 87 -9.36 7.84 16.75
N LYS A 88 -9.06 7.88 18.06
CA LYS A 88 -10.07 8.01 19.11
C LYS A 88 -10.82 9.36 19.02
N GLU A 89 -10.12 10.45 18.81
CA GLU A 89 -10.73 11.78 18.59
C GLU A 89 -11.63 11.78 17.35
N ILE A 90 -11.14 11.25 16.24
CA ILE A 90 -11.89 11.16 14.99
C ILE A 90 -13.16 10.33 15.17
N ILE A 91 -13.06 9.15 15.77
CA ILE A 91 -14.16 8.22 15.96
C ILE A 91 -15.22 8.80 16.91
N LEU A 92 -14.81 9.38 18.03
CA LEU A 92 -15.73 10.01 18.98
C LEU A 92 -16.45 11.23 18.41
N LYS A 93 -15.76 12.04 17.61
CA LYS A 93 -16.33 13.22 16.95
C LYS A 93 -17.34 12.85 15.88
N ASN A 94 -17.04 11.87 15.05
CA ASN A 94 -17.83 11.59 13.84
C ASN A 94 -18.81 10.43 13.99
N LYS A 95 -18.63 9.57 14.98
CA LYS A 95 -19.48 8.44 15.32
C LYS A 95 -19.83 7.56 14.11
N PRO A 96 -18.84 7.02 13.37
CA PRO A 96 -19.09 6.15 12.24
C PRO A 96 -19.80 4.87 12.70
N LYS A 97 -20.56 4.23 11.81
CA LYS A 97 -21.25 2.96 12.08
C LYS A 97 -20.29 1.78 12.08
N ILE A 98 -19.22 1.87 11.28
CA ILE A 98 -18.21 0.83 11.12
C ILE A 98 -16.83 1.42 10.88
N ILE A 99 -15.81 0.76 11.38
CA ILE A 99 -14.40 1.02 11.09
C ILE A 99 -13.89 -0.03 10.12
N ILE A 100 -13.34 0.40 8.99
CA ILE A 100 -12.53 -0.45 8.13
C ILE A 100 -11.08 0.02 8.28
N SER A 101 -10.18 -0.91 8.48
CA SER A 101 -8.76 -0.61 8.61
C SER A 101 -7.94 -1.49 7.69
N ASP A 102 -7.05 -0.88 6.90
CA ASP A 102 -6.00 -1.58 6.18
C ASP A 102 -4.67 -1.38 6.91
N GLU A 103 -4.31 -2.38 7.72
CA GLU A 103 -3.09 -2.45 8.55
C GLU A 103 -2.87 -1.26 9.50
N ASP A 104 -3.89 -0.47 9.78
CA ASP A 104 -3.86 0.50 10.88
C ASP A 104 -4.41 -0.13 12.16
N PHE A 105 -3.57 -0.86 12.88
CA PHE A 105 -3.93 -1.53 14.14
C PHE A 105 -4.32 -0.55 15.25
N ALA A 106 -4.00 0.74 15.10
CA ALA A 106 -4.37 1.76 16.09
C ALA A 106 -5.87 2.03 16.09
N SER A 107 -6.47 2.22 14.91
CA SER A 107 -7.92 2.41 14.78
C SER A 107 -8.71 1.16 15.16
N ILE A 108 -8.21 -0.04 14.85
CA ILE A 108 -8.81 -1.30 15.29
C ILE A 108 -8.84 -1.40 16.82
N ALA A 109 -7.72 -1.09 17.48
CA ALA A 109 -7.68 -1.10 18.95
C ALA A 109 -8.72 -0.14 19.54
N VAL A 110 -8.87 1.05 18.97
CA VAL A 110 -9.87 2.04 19.40
C VAL A 110 -11.29 1.58 19.12
N ALA A 111 -11.56 1.01 17.94
CA ALA A 111 -12.88 0.46 17.60
C ALA A 111 -13.30 -0.61 18.60
N GLN A 112 -12.40 -1.53 18.96
CA GLN A 112 -12.63 -2.57 19.96
C GLN A 112 -12.86 -2.00 21.38
N GLU A 113 -12.09 -0.96 21.78
CA GLU A 113 -12.29 -0.28 23.06
C GLU A 113 -13.65 0.42 23.18
N LEU A 114 -14.18 0.91 22.06
CA LEU A 114 -15.45 1.64 21.99
C LEU A 114 -16.65 0.75 21.59
N GLY A 115 -16.44 -0.53 21.32
CA GLY A 115 -17.48 -1.48 20.91
C GLY A 115 -18.08 -1.17 19.54
N ILE A 116 -17.29 -0.59 18.62
CA ILE A 116 -17.72 -0.25 17.26
C ILE A 116 -17.39 -1.41 16.31
N PRO A 117 -18.32 -1.82 15.44
CA PRO A 117 -18.07 -2.84 14.42
C PRO A 117 -16.81 -2.53 13.61
N ASN A 118 -15.96 -3.56 13.40
CA ASN A 118 -14.68 -3.33 12.75
C ASN A 118 -14.27 -4.46 11.80
N ILE A 119 -13.66 -4.06 10.69
CA ILE A 119 -13.10 -4.94 9.67
C ILE A 119 -11.62 -4.62 9.53
N LEU A 120 -10.77 -5.62 9.65
CA LEU A 120 -9.34 -5.50 9.37
C LEU A 120 -9.02 -6.13 8.02
N VAL A 121 -8.40 -5.36 7.13
CA VAL A 121 -7.74 -5.85 5.91
C VAL A 121 -6.26 -5.97 6.22
N THR A 122 -5.67 -7.15 6.03
CA THR A 122 -4.24 -7.36 6.30
C THR A 122 -3.69 -8.58 5.58
N ASP A 123 -2.45 -8.51 5.16
CA ASP A 123 -1.65 -9.66 4.72
C ASP A 123 -0.55 -10.01 5.75
N ILE A 124 -0.46 -9.25 6.86
CA ILE A 124 0.52 -9.43 7.92
C ILE A 124 -0.15 -9.97 9.18
N LEU A 125 0.02 -11.25 9.46
CA LEU A 125 -0.45 -11.88 10.70
C LEU A 125 0.62 -11.93 11.78
N GLU A 126 1.88 -11.79 11.39
CA GLU A 126 3.06 -11.84 12.27
C GLU A 126 4.24 -11.13 11.63
N THR A 127 5.01 -10.36 12.38
CA THR A 127 6.25 -9.74 11.90
C THR A 127 7.48 -10.52 12.33
N ARG A 128 8.56 -10.51 11.51
CA ARG A 128 9.84 -11.18 11.80
C ARG A 128 11.00 -10.39 11.21
N PHE A 129 11.26 -9.20 11.75
CA PHE A 129 12.31 -8.32 11.22
C PHE A 129 13.44 -8.02 12.21
N THR A 130 13.31 -8.46 13.48
CA THR A 130 14.34 -8.22 14.49
C THR A 130 15.12 -9.48 14.88
N LYS A 131 16.35 -9.29 15.40
CA LYS A 131 17.21 -10.34 15.92
C LYS A 131 17.64 -10.01 17.36
N GLY A 132 18.07 -11.03 18.12
CA GLY A 132 18.56 -10.87 19.50
C GLY A 132 17.49 -10.31 20.45
N PHE A 133 17.82 -9.35 21.29
CA PHE A 133 16.88 -8.76 22.26
C PHE A 133 15.66 -8.10 21.59
N GLY A 134 15.81 -7.58 20.36
CA GLY A 134 14.69 -7.04 19.60
C GLY A 134 13.59 -8.05 19.35
N SER A 135 13.93 -9.33 19.20
CA SER A 135 12.96 -10.39 18.95
C SER A 135 11.99 -10.62 20.12
N ILE A 136 12.40 -10.32 21.35
CA ILE A 136 11.53 -10.41 22.54
C ILE A 136 10.46 -9.32 22.49
N ILE A 137 10.85 -8.10 22.13
CA ILE A 137 9.92 -6.97 21.96
C ILE A 137 8.96 -7.25 20.82
N GLU A 138 9.48 -7.70 19.70
CA GLU A 138 8.69 -8.07 18.52
C GLU A 138 7.70 -9.18 18.83
N LYS A 139 8.10 -10.21 19.58
CA LYS A 139 7.20 -11.28 20.03
C LYS A 139 6.04 -10.75 20.86
N LYS A 140 6.30 -9.79 21.77
CA LYS A 140 5.25 -9.14 22.57
C LYS A 140 4.30 -8.34 21.69
N MET A 141 4.83 -7.59 20.72
CA MET A 141 4.01 -6.85 19.74
C MET A 141 3.15 -7.81 18.90
N ASN A 142 3.72 -8.89 18.39
CA ASN A 142 3.00 -9.93 17.65
C ASN A 142 1.89 -10.57 18.48
N ASN A 143 2.11 -10.85 19.77
CA ASN A 143 1.06 -11.38 20.63
C ASN A 143 -0.08 -10.37 20.81
N THR A 144 0.22 -9.09 21.01
CA THR A 144 -0.80 -8.04 21.08
C THR A 144 -1.58 -7.92 19.77
N MET A 145 -0.89 -7.96 18.64
CA MET A 145 -1.51 -7.94 17.31
C MET A 145 -2.42 -9.16 17.10
N LYS A 146 -1.97 -10.36 17.46
CA LYS A 146 -2.78 -11.60 17.37
C LYS A 146 -4.06 -11.52 18.22
N GLU A 147 -3.99 -10.95 19.41
CA GLU A 147 -5.18 -10.76 20.25
C GLU A 147 -6.16 -9.71 19.66
N MET A 148 -5.66 -8.63 19.04
CA MET A 148 -6.51 -7.69 18.32
C MET A 148 -7.18 -8.35 17.10
N ILE A 149 -6.41 -9.09 16.30
CA ILE A 149 -6.92 -9.84 15.14
C ILE A 149 -8.06 -10.78 15.54
N LYS A 150 -7.88 -11.56 16.62
CA LYS A 150 -8.93 -12.47 17.12
C LYS A 150 -10.23 -11.78 17.50
N LYS A 151 -10.16 -10.52 17.93
CA LYS A 151 -11.32 -9.71 18.37
C LYS A 151 -11.99 -8.93 17.23
N CYS A 152 -11.44 -8.94 16.01
CA CYS A 152 -12.07 -8.29 14.88
C CYS A 152 -13.36 -9.02 14.49
N ASP A 153 -14.41 -8.28 14.12
CA ASP A 153 -15.65 -8.86 13.63
C ASP A 153 -15.44 -9.59 12.32
N LYS A 154 -14.64 -9.01 11.42
CA LYS A 154 -14.17 -9.63 10.17
C LYS A 154 -12.72 -9.26 9.89
N ILE A 155 -12.04 -10.21 9.27
CA ILE A 155 -10.67 -10.05 8.77
C ILE A 155 -10.67 -10.43 7.31
N ILE A 156 -10.20 -9.54 6.45
CA ILE A 156 -10.03 -9.78 5.02
C ILE A 156 -8.55 -9.99 4.75
N ILE A 157 -8.20 -11.15 4.23
CA ILE A 157 -6.84 -11.47 3.80
C ILE A 157 -6.84 -11.52 2.27
N PRO A 158 -6.10 -10.60 1.60
CA PRO A 158 -6.05 -10.52 0.14
C PRO A 158 -5.13 -11.59 -0.45
N GLU A 159 -5.42 -12.85 -0.15
CA GLU A 159 -4.70 -14.05 -0.61
C GLU A 159 -5.69 -15.18 -0.87
N ASN A 160 -5.28 -16.12 -1.74
CA ASN A 160 -6.05 -17.33 -1.98
C ASN A 160 -5.99 -18.25 -0.75
N GLY A 161 -7.08 -18.95 -0.47
CA GLY A 161 -7.15 -19.90 0.63
C GLY A 161 -8.57 -20.14 1.12
N ASN A 162 -8.70 -20.98 2.15
CA ASN A 162 -9.98 -21.28 2.75
C ASN A 162 -10.36 -20.24 3.80
N ASN A 163 -11.65 -19.93 3.87
CA ASN A 163 -12.20 -19.08 4.91
C ASN A 163 -12.26 -19.83 6.26
N GLU A 164 -11.99 -19.10 7.34
CA GLU A 164 -11.99 -19.63 8.70
C GLU A 164 -12.69 -18.65 9.64
N LYS A 165 -13.75 -19.10 10.36
CA LYS A 165 -14.46 -18.26 11.35
C LYS A 165 -14.75 -16.84 10.86
N ASN A 166 -14.00 -15.84 11.36
CA ASN A 166 -14.11 -14.44 10.99
C ASN A 166 -13.09 -14.01 9.91
N ILE A 167 -12.26 -14.93 9.42
CA ILE A 167 -11.25 -14.69 8.36
C ILE A 167 -11.88 -15.02 7.00
N ILE A 168 -11.85 -14.06 6.10
CA ILE A 168 -12.29 -14.17 4.71
C ILE A 168 -11.06 -13.99 3.82
N ARG A 169 -10.76 -14.99 2.98
CA ARG A 169 -9.71 -14.93 1.97
C ARG A 169 -10.35 -14.63 0.61
N THR A 170 -9.94 -13.53 0.00
CA THR A 170 -10.57 -13.01 -1.23
C THR A 170 -9.77 -13.29 -2.49
N GLY A 171 -8.52 -13.77 -2.36
CA GLY A 171 -7.54 -13.60 -3.43
C GLY A 171 -7.04 -12.16 -3.52
N PRO A 172 -6.19 -11.85 -4.50
CA PRO A 172 -5.68 -10.49 -4.72
C PRO A 172 -6.80 -9.46 -4.86
N ILE A 173 -6.67 -8.34 -4.15
CA ILE A 173 -7.58 -7.19 -4.29
C ILE A 173 -6.85 -6.16 -5.16
N VAL A 174 -7.31 -6.00 -6.39
CA VAL A 174 -6.69 -5.14 -7.40
C VAL A 174 -7.71 -4.20 -8.03
N ARG A 175 -7.26 -3.10 -8.58
CA ARG A 175 -8.10 -2.11 -9.26
C ARG A 175 -8.66 -2.67 -10.58
N HIS A 176 -9.85 -2.27 -10.94
CA HIS A 176 -10.48 -2.72 -12.17
C HIS A 176 -9.90 -2.05 -13.42
N ILE A 177 -9.68 -2.84 -14.48
CA ILE A 177 -9.28 -2.33 -15.80
C ILE A 177 -10.52 -2.18 -16.66
N THR A 178 -10.79 -0.96 -17.12
CA THR A 178 -11.98 -0.62 -17.92
C THR A 178 -11.71 -0.53 -19.41
N LYS A 179 -10.43 -0.53 -19.82
CA LYS A 179 -9.99 -0.35 -21.22
C LYS A 179 -9.22 -1.57 -21.69
N THR A 180 -9.23 -1.80 -23.01
CA THR A 180 -8.38 -2.84 -23.61
C THR A 180 -6.91 -2.46 -23.50
N ARG A 181 -6.04 -3.46 -23.62
CA ARG A 181 -4.59 -3.25 -23.59
C ARG A 181 -4.14 -2.34 -24.75
N GLU A 182 -4.72 -2.50 -25.92
CA GLU A 182 -4.43 -1.70 -27.12
C GLU A 182 -4.81 -0.23 -26.92
N GLU A 183 -5.98 0.03 -26.34
CA GLU A 183 -6.41 1.41 -26.01
C GLU A 183 -5.48 2.08 -25.01
N LEU A 184 -5.05 1.33 -23.99
CA LEU A 184 -4.10 1.85 -22.99
C LEU A 184 -2.71 2.07 -23.58
N ARG A 185 -2.19 1.14 -24.38
CA ARG A 185 -0.92 1.33 -25.09
C ARG A 185 -0.95 2.59 -25.97
N LYS A 186 -2.03 2.79 -26.71
CA LYS A 186 -2.24 4.01 -27.53
C LYS A 186 -2.28 5.27 -26.66
N LYS A 187 -3.06 5.26 -25.56
CA LYS A 187 -3.18 6.38 -24.60
C LYS A 187 -1.83 6.73 -23.96
N LEU A 188 -1.03 5.73 -23.61
CA LEU A 188 0.26 5.88 -22.95
C LEU A 188 1.42 6.14 -23.93
N GLY A 189 1.18 5.99 -25.24
CA GLY A 189 2.19 6.14 -26.28
C GLY A 189 3.23 5.02 -26.28
N PHE A 190 2.81 3.79 -25.96
CA PHE A 190 3.66 2.61 -26.00
C PHE A 190 3.68 2.01 -27.39
N THR A 191 4.81 2.18 -28.09
CA THR A 191 4.95 1.76 -29.50
C THR A 191 5.89 0.56 -29.67
N LYS A 192 6.73 0.30 -28.68
CA LYS A 192 7.69 -0.82 -28.64
C LYS A 192 7.29 -1.83 -27.57
N LYS A 193 8.07 -2.91 -27.43
CA LYS A 193 8.02 -3.73 -26.19
C LYS A 193 8.31 -2.83 -25.00
N THR A 194 7.41 -2.81 -24.03
CA THR A 194 7.46 -1.87 -22.91
C THR A 194 7.71 -2.61 -21.60
N ILE A 195 8.80 -2.25 -20.93
CA ILE A 195 9.13 -2.76 -19.61
C ILE A 195 8.83 -1.66 -18.60
N THR A 196 7.93 -1.91 -17.65
CA THR A 196 7.66 -0.96 -16.57
C THR A 196 8.48 -1.30 -15.34
N LEU A 197 9.26 -0.32 -14.87
CA LEU A 197 9.97 -0.38 -13.60
C LEU A 197 9.19 0.40 -12.54
N SER A 198 8.62 -0.30 -11.57
CA SER A 198 7.89 0.28 -10.43
C SER A 198 8.70 0.15 -9.14
N VAL A 199 9.12 1.28 -8.59
CA VAL A 199 9.93 1.32 -7.35
C VAL A 199 9.16 1.77 -6.10
N GLY A 200 7.86 1.93 -6.24
CA GLY A 200 6.98 2.31 -5.14
C GLY A 200 7.17 3.74 -4.64
N GLY A 201 6.60 4.03 -3.46
CA GLY A 201 6.62 5.36 -2.86
C GLY A 201 7.82 5.66 -1.96
N THR A 202 8.86 4.80 -1.90
CA THR A 202 10.01 4.95 -1.00
C THR A 202 11.33 5.14 -1.74
N ASP A 203 12.34 5.71 -1.07
CA ASP A 203 13.70 5.93 -1.64
C ASP A 203 14.49 4.63 -1.88
N ALA A 204 13.97 3.47 -1.52
CA ALA A 204 14.67 2.19 -1.68
C ALA A 204 14.92 1.79 -3.14
N GLY A 205 14.21 2.42 -4.08
CA GLY A 205 14.25 2.07 -5.50
C GLY A 205 15.45 2.56 -6.29
N LYS A 206 16.23 3.53 -5.79
CA LYS A 206 17.33 4.16 -6.55
C LYS A 206 18.34 3.17 -7.12
N PHE A 207 18.68 2.14 -6.35
CA PHE A 207 19.60 1.11 -6.80
C PHE A 207 19.02 0.30 -7.97
N LEU A 208 17.78 -0.13 -7.85
CA LEU A 208 17.09 -0.93 -8.88
C LEU A 208 16.94 -0.13 -10.18
N ILE A 209 16.59 1.15 -10.08
CA ILE A 209 16.53 2.06 -11.25
C ILE A 209 17.86 2.08 -11.99
N LYS A 210 18.97 2.34 -11.26
CA LYS A 210 20.29 2.40 -11.88
C LYS A 210 20.68 1.08 -12.56
N GLN A 211 20.43 -0.06 -11.92
CA GLN A 211 20.73 -1.38 -12.50
C GLN A 211 19.89 -1.65 -13.75
N THR A 212 18.59 -1.30 -13.73
CA THR A 212 17.71 -1.51 -14.86
C THR A 212 18.08 -0.62 -16.05
N ILE A 213 18.40 0.65 -15.82
CA ILE A 213 18.88 1.56 -16.86
C ILE A 213 20.14 1.00 -17.50
N GLU A 214 21.13 0.61 -16.70
CA GLU A 214 22.39 0.07 -17.24
C GLU A 214 22.17 -1.22 -18.04
N ALA A 215 21.30 -2.10 -17.59
CA ALA A 215 21.00 -3.35 -18.29
C ALA A 215 20.29 -3.13 -19.65
N LEU A 216 19.49 -2.06 -19.78
CA LEU A 216 18.73 -1.76 -20.98
C LEU A 216 19.36 -0.70 -21.90
N LYS A 217 20.49 -0.12 -21.52
CA LYS A 217 21.14 1.01 -22.22
C LYS A 217 21.37 0.80 -23.71
N ASN A 218 21.66 -0.43 -24.13
CA ASN A 218 21.95 -0.78 -25.52
C ASN A 218 20.79 -1.57 -26.17
N ASN A 219 19.62 -1.57 -25.56
CA ASN A 219 18.46 -2.29 -26.09
C ASN A 219 17.51 -1.34 -26.82
N ASP A 220 17.58 -1.34 -28.16
CA ASP A 220 16.71 -0.50 -29.00
C ASP A 220 15.34 -1.13 -29.31
N GLU A 221 15.12 -2.40 -28.96
CA GLU A 221 13.86 -3.13 -29.21
C GLU A 221 12.81 -2.88 -28.13
N ALA A 222 13.23 -2.45 -26.94
CA ALA A 222 12.34 -2.18 -25.81
C ALA A 222 12.45 -0.71 -25.35
N GLU A 223 11.37 -0.22 -24.77
CA GLU A 223 11.35 1.04 -24.02
C GLU A 223 11.18 0.75 -22.53
N LEU A 224 11.86 1.54 -21.70
CA LEU A 224 11.75 1.49 -20.25
C LEU A 224 10.85 2.61 -19.74
N VAL A 225 9.80 2.25 -19.03
CA VAL A 225 8.92 3.20 -18.34
C VAL A 225 9.19 3.13 -16.84
N ILE A 226 9.68 4.21 -16.27
CA ILE A 226 9.99 4.29 -14.83
C ILE A 226 8.84 4.98 -14.11
N VAL A 227 8.22 4.27 -13.18
CA VAL A 227 7.23 4.82 -12.24
C VAL A 227 7.88 4.87 -10.87
N SER A 228 8.16 6.08 -10.42
CA SER A 228 8.86 6.33 -9.16
C SER A 228 7.96 7.06 -8.17
N GLY A 229 8.32 6.98 -6.88
CA GLY A 229 7.66 7.80 -5.87
C GLY A 229 7.91 9.30 -6.07
N PRO A 230 7.18 10.14 -5.34
CA PRO A 230 7.20 11.60 -5.53
C PRO A 230 8.56 12.25 -5.24
N ASN A 231 9.50 11.52 -4.67
CA ASN A 231 10.81 12.03 -4.25
C ASN A 231 11.96 11.67 -5.22
N LEU A 232 11.65 10.96 -6.30
CA LEU A 232 12.66 10.54 -7.27
C LEU A 232 12.46 11.29 -8.59
N GLN A 233 13.40 12.18 -8.93
CA GLN A 233 13.52 12.80 -10.25
C GLN A 233 14.62 12.10 -11.02
N GLU A 234 14.39 11.78 -12.28
CA GLU A 234 15.34 11.05 -13.10
C GLU A 234 15.52 11.67 -14.48
N ASN A 235 16.73 11.51 -15.01
CA ASN A 235 17.08 11.96 -16.34
C ASN A 235 16.44 11.06 -17.41
N THR A 236 15.92 11.69 -18.44
CA THR A 236 15.38 11.01 -19.62
C THR A 236 16.48 10.73 -20.61
N GLU A 237 16.88 9.47 -20.78
CA GLU A 237 17.68 9.01 -21.91
C GLU A 237 16.76 8.55 -23.05
N LYS A 238 17.31 8.44 -24.28
CA LYS A 238 16.60 7.86 -25.42
C LYS A 238 16.11 6.44 -25.06
N ASN A 239 14.82 6.15 -25.25
CA ASN A 239 14.11 4.92 -24.85
C ASN A 239 13.79 4.78 -23.34
N ILE A 240 13.98 5.82 -22.52
CA ILE A 240 13.59 5.84 -21.10
C ILE A 240 12.55 6.93 -20.89
N LYS A 241 11.40 6.56 -20.36
CA LYS A 241 10.30 7.46 -20.03
C LYS A 241 10.08 7.45 -18.52
N SER A 242 10.41 8.53 -17.84
CA SER A 242 10.11 8.68 -16.41
C SER A 242 8.75 9.36 -16.22
N LEU A 243 7.84 8.69 -15.54
CA LEU A 243 6.49 9.20 -15.26
C LEU A 243 6.36 9.79 -13.85
N GLY A 244 7.36 9.59 -13.01
CA GLY A 244 7.27 10.00 -11.61
C GLY A 244 6.12 9.31 -10.88
N PHE A 245 5.44 10.07 -10.02
CA PHE A 245 4.27 9.58 -9.28
C PHE A 245 3.03 9.57 -10.17
N VAL A 246 2.39 8.41 -10.28
CA VAL A 246 1.16 8.21 -11.04
C VAL A 246 0.07 7.56 -10.18
N THR A 247 -1.19 7.85 -10.48
CA THR A 247 -2.35 7.20 -9.83
C THR A 247 -2.84 5.96 -10.58
N ASN A 248 -2.48 5.84 -11.86
CA ASN A 248 -2.95 4.78 -12.76
C ASN A 248 -1.88 3.70 -13.04
N LEU A 249 -1.02 3.37 -12.08
CA LEU A 249 0.01 2.34 -12.26
C LEU A 249 -0.57 1.00 -12.76
N HIS A 250 -1.76 0.60 -12.32
CA HIS A 250 -2.45 -0.61 -12.77
C HIS A 250 -2.70 -0.62 -14.29
N GLU A 251 -3.12 0.51 -14.88
CA GLU A 251 -3.29 0.63 -16.33
C GLU A 251 -1.93 0.49 -17.06
N ILE A 252 -0.86 1.05 -16.46
CA ILE A 252 0.50 0.99 -17.00
C ILE A 252 1.02 -0.45 -16.95
N ILE A 253 0.83 -1.16 -15.84
CA ILE A 253 1.17 -2.57 -15.68
C ILE A 253 0.47 -3.40 -16.76
N TYR A 254 -0.84 -3.27 -16.90
CA TYR A 254 -1.62 -4.02 -17.87
C TYR A 254 -1.21 -3.73 -19.34
N ALA A 255 -0.80 -2.50 -19.63
CA ALA A 255 -0.34 -2.10 -20.96
C ALA A 255 1.10 -2.55 -21.27
N SER A 256 1.87 -2.97 -20.26
CA SER A 256 3.28 -3.34 -20.39
C SER A 256 3.46 -4.80 -20.81
N ASP A 257 4.66 -5.12 -21.32
CA ASP A 257 5.04 -6.48 -21.70
C ASP A 257 5.77 -7.20 -20.56
N ALA A 258 6.36 -6.44 -19.63
CA ALA A 258 6.95 -6.94 -18.40
C ALA A 258 7.00 -5.88 -17.31
N VAL A 259 7.06 -6.32 -16.04
CA VAL A 259 7.17 -5.44 -14.87
C VAL A 259 8.39 -5.83 -14.03
N ILE A 260 9.21 -4.85 -13.69
CA ILE A 260 10.28 -4.97 -12.72
C ILE A 260 9.87 -4.17 -11.47
N SER A 261 9.93 -4.76 -10.30
CA SER A 261 9.54 -4.09 -9.07
C SER A 261 10.41 -4.46 -7.86
N LEU A 262 10.27 -3.69 -6.78
CA LEU A 262 10.82 -4.04 -5.47
C LEU A 262 9.98 -5.09 -4.72
N ALA A 263 9.25 -5.92 -5.44
CA ALA A 263 8.39 -6.95 -4.88
C ALA A 263 7.31 -6.42 -3.91
N GLY A 264 6.82 -5.20 -4.13
CA GLY A 264 5.66 -4.67 -3.40
C GLY A 264 4.42 -5.51 -3.72
N LYS A 265 3.71 -5.97 -2.68
CA LYS A 265 2.59 -6.92 -2.83
C LYS A 265 1.55 -6.43 -3.84
N SER A 266 1.11 -5.18 -3.77
CA SER A 266 0.10 -4.64 -4.71
C SER A 266 0.56 -4.69 -6.17
N THR A 267 1.84 -4.39 -6.45
CA THR A 267 2.39 -4.48 -7.81
C THR A 267 2.42 -5.92 -8.30
N ILE A 268 2.79 -6.88 -7.42
CA ILE A 268 2.79 -8.31 -7.74
C ILE A 268 1.35 -8.78 -8.01
N ASP A 269 0.42 -8.44 -7.13
CA ASP A 269 -0.99 -8.82 -7.24
C ASP A 269 -1.61 -8.28 -8.55
N GLU A 270 -1.36 -7.00 -8.87
CA GLU A 270 -1.81 -6.40 -10.13
C GLU A 270 -1.17 -7.10 -11.33
N SER A 271 0.15 -7.35 -11.33
CA SER A 271 0.85 -8.01 -12.42
C SER A 271 0.31 -9.43 -12.67
N ILE A 272 0.16 -10.24 -11.63
CA ILE A 272 -0.39 -11.60 -11.73
C ILE A 272 -1.83 -11.57 -12.24
N THR A 273 -2.66 -10.69 -11.68
CA THR A 273 -4.09 -10.62 -12.04
C THR A 273 -4.28 -10.19 -13.49
N TYR A 274 -3.44 -9.28 -13.99
CA TYR A 274 -3.54 -8.79 -15.37
C TYR A 274 -2.74 -9.62 -16.38
N GLY A 275 -2.01 -10.65 -15.92
CA GLY A 275 -1.20 -11.50 -16.79
C GLY A 275 0.04 -10.82 -17.35
N THR A 276 0.58 -9.81 -16.68
CA THR A 276 1.84 -9.14 -17.06
C THR A 276 2.99 -9.76 -16.27
N PRO A 277 4.00 -10.40 -16.93
CA PRO A 277 5.10 -11.06 -16.27
C PRO A 277 6.05 -10.10 -15.56
#